data_a1f3ffd8445bb2bc504e2d0084e54d7b
#
_entry.id   a1f3ffd8445bb2bc504e2d0084e54d7b
#
_cell.length_a   1.000
_cell.length_b   1.000
_cell.length_c   1.000
_cell.angle_alpha   90.00
_cell.angle_beta   90.00
_cell.angle_gamma   90.00
#
_symmetry.space_group_name_H-M   'P 1'
#
loop_
_entity.id
_entity.type
_entity.pdbx_description
1 polymer ?
#
loop_
_entity_poly.entity_id
_entity_poly.type
_entity_poly.pdbx_seq_one_letter_code
_entity_poly.pdbx_strand_id
1 'polypeptide(L)'
;MINIAIVEDDKASADLICDYIQKYKSLHDEKADFNVRVFGDAVGFLEDYKPSRFDLVLMDIMMPYMDGMRAAEKLREIDSVVLIIFITNMGDYAVRGYDVKAMAFIKKPVSYADFELKFSRAVSVIRTTDVCALIIPSGLSEVKIMVRDLMYVEVRGHICSFHMSDGRIIESRNTLSAVAKKLENYGFAMCSSSYLVNMNYIKLIDGGTVLVGDNELMISRLKRKAFMQSFNEWASRSGMN
;
A
#
# COMPACT_ATOMS: atom_id res chain seq x y z
N MET A 1 -11.01 -10.57 -2.93
CA MET A 1 -9.87 -11.54 -2.92
C MET A 1 -8.66 -10.76 -2.45
N ILE A 2 -7.92 -11.27 -1.48
CA ILE A 2 -6.68 -10.66 -0.96
C ILE A 2 -5.50 -11.44 -1.53
N ASN A 3 -4.59 -10.75 -2.24
CA ASN A 3 -3.42 -11.35 -2.87
C ASN A 3 -2.22 -11.27 -1.92
N ILE A 4 -1.63 -12.40 -1.58
CA ILE A 4 -0.57 -12.53 -0.60
C ILE A 4 0.67 -13.13 -1.26
N ALA A 5 1.81 -12.46 -1.14
CA ALA A 5 3.11 -13.08 -1.45
C ALA A 5 3.74 -13.59 -0.16
N ILE A 6 4.28 -14.81 -0.20
CA ILE A 6 5.17 -15.38 0.80
C ILE A 6 6.54 -15.46 0.16
N VAL A 7 7.55 -14.83 0.76
CA VAL A 7 8.94 -14.84 0.27
C VAL A 7 9.79 -15.51 1.36
N GLU A 8 10.12 -16.78 1.14
CA GLU A 8 10.73 -17.66 2.15
C GLU A 8 11.50 -18.76 1.44
N ASP A 9 12.76 -18.96 1.73
CA ASP A 9 13.62 -19.95 1.11
C ASP A 9 13.49 -21.36 1.76
N ASP A 10 13.08 -21.39 3.05
CA ASP A 10 12.76 -22.67 3.71
C ASP A 10 11.33 -23.11 3.41
N LYS A 11 11.22 -24.19 2.65
CA LYS A 11 9.92 -24.75 2.26
C LYS A 11 9.03 -25.10 3.45
N ALA A 12 9.60 -25.64 4.54
CA ALA A 12 8.81 -26.02 5.72
C ALA A 12 8.19 -24.80 6.41
N SER A 13 8.95 -23.68 6.49
CA SER A 13 8.46 -22.41 6.98
C SER A 13 7.36 -21.83 6.08
N ALA A 14 7.55 -21.87 4.76
CA ALA A 14 6.55 -21.42 3.81
C ALA A 14 5.24 -22.21 3.91
N ASP A 15 5.34 -23.54 3.96
CA ASP A 15 4.19 -24.43 4.12
C ASP A 15 3.43 -24.15 5.44
N LEU A 16 4.15 -23.95 6.54
CA LEU A 16 3.55 -23.57 7.85
C LEU A 16 2.76 -22.27 7.77
N ILE A 17 3.30 -21.27 7.07
CA ILE A 17 2.61 -19.97 6.89
C ILE A 17 1.34 -20.18 6.04
N CYS A 18 1.41 -20.98 4.99
CA CYS A 18 0.24 -21.35 4.19
C CYS A 18 -0.85 -22.03 5.03
N ASP A 19 -0.47 -22.98 5.88
CA ASP A 19 -1.39 -23.67 6.79
C ASP A 19 -2.04 -22.70 7.78
N TYR A 20 -1.28 -21.72 8.28
CA TYR A 20 -1.81 -20.70 9.18
C TYR A 20 -2.81 -19.77 8.48
N ILE A 21 -2.58 -19.40 7.23
CA ILE A 21 -3.55 -18.63 6.42
C ILE A 21 -4.84 -19.43 6.22
N GLN A 22 -4.75 -20.73 5.90
CA GLN A 22 -5.92 -21.59 5.74
C GLN A 22 -6.67 -21.76 7.06
N LYS A 23 -5.95 -21.96 8.16
CA LYS A 23 -6.53 -22.04 9.51
C LYS A 23 -7.25 -20.75 9.87
N TYR A 24 -6.63 -19.58 9.59
CA TYR A 24 -7.26 -18.29 9.81
C TYR A 24 -8.57 -18.17 9.04
N LYS A 25 -8.57 -18.53 7.75
CA LYS A 25 -9.77 -18.51 6.90
C LYS A 25 -10.90 -19.36 7.52
N SER A 26 -10.58 -20.57 7.97
CA SER A 26 -11.57 -21.48 8.54
C SER A 26 -12.16 -21.04 9.86
N LEU A 27 -11.34 -20.40 10.74
CA LEU A 27 -11.76 -19.97 12.08
C LEU A 27 -12.57 -18.68 12.07
N HIS A 28 -12.34 -17.80 11.09
CA HIS A 28 -12.97 -16.48 11.07
C HIS A 28 -14.14 -16.40 10.07
N ASP A 29 -14.59 -17.54 9.51
CA ASP A 29 -15.68 -17.62 8.50
C ASP A 29 -15.49 -16.53 7.42
N GLU A 30 -14.26 -16.39 6.96
CA GLU A 30 -13.86 -15.30 6.11
C GLU A 30 -14.45 -15.47 4.72
N LYS A 31 -15.39 -14.58 4.37
CA LYS A 31 -15.92 -14.46 3.00
C LYS A 31 -14.85 -14.01 1.99
N ALA A 32 -13.68 -13.56 2.47
CA ALA A 32 -12.58 -13.20 1.59
C ALA A 32 -11.81 -14.44 1.17
N ASP A 33 -11.63 -14.59 -0.13
CA ASP A 33 -10.67 -15.53 -0.69
C ASP A 33 -9.27 -14.95 -0.58
N PHE A 34 -8.35 -15.76 -0.09
CA PHE A 34 -6.92 -15.48 -0.09
C PHE A 34 -6.28 -16.17 -1.29
N ASN A 35 -5.59 -15.41 -2.13
CA ASN A 35 -4.78 -15.92 -3.22
C ASN A 35 -3.32 -15.83 -2.79
N VAL A 36 -2.71 -16.96 -2.47
CA VAL A 36 -1.35 -17.03 -1.93
C VAL A 36 -0.39 -17.49 -3.01
N ARG A 37 0.73 -16.78 -3.16
CA ARG A 37 1.84 -17.16 -4.02
C ARG A 37 3.13 -17.20 -3.22
N VAL A 38 3.87 -18.30 -3.35
CA VAL A 38 5.13 -18.53 -2.65
C VAL A 38 6.30 -18.29 -3.61
N PHE A 39 7.32 -17.59 -3.13
CA PHE A 39 8.60 -17.32 -3.79
C PHE A 39 9.72 -17.85 -2.89
N GLY A 40 10.62 -18.64 -3.47
CA GLY A 40 11.75 -19.24 -2.75
C GLY A 40 12.93 -18.28 -2.54
N ASP A 41 12.89 -17.08 -3.09
CA ASP A 41 13.91 -16.06 -2.91
C ASP A 41 13.41 -14.66 -3.25
N ALA A 42 14.13 -13.64 -2.78
CA ALA A 42 13.76 -12.24 -2.98
C ALA A 42 13.97 -11.74 -4.42
N VAL A 43 14.89 -12.34 -5.17
CA VAL A 43 15.21 -11.92 -6.55
C VAL A 43 14.05 -12.30 -7.46
N GLY A 44 13.64 -13.56 -7.44
CA GLY A 44 12.49 -14.05 -8.20
C GLY A 44 11.18 -13.35 -7.83
N PHE A 45 11.03 -12.99 -6.54
CA PHE A 45 9.88 -12.18 -6.10
C PHE A 45 9.89 -10.80 -6.77
N LEU A 46 11.01 -10.07 -6.72
CA LEU A 46 11.11 -8.71 -7.28
C LEU A 46 10.99 -8.68 -8.81
N GLU A 47 11.52 -9.69 -9.51
CA GLU A 47 11.38 -9.81 -10.97
C GLU A 47 9.92 -9.99 -11.42
N ASP A 48 9.13 -10.72 -10.61
CA ASP A 48 7.72 -10.97 -10.90
C ASP A 48 6.79 -9.88 -10.35
N TYR A 49 7.31 -8.98 -9.49
CA TYR A 49 6.49 -7.96 -8.82
C TYR A 49 6.00 -6.89 -9.80
N LYS A 50 4.74 -6.52 -9.62
CA LYS A 50 4.12 -5.36 -10.27
C LYS A 50 3.31 -4.60 -9.23
N PRO A 51 3.23 -3.26 -9.29
CA PRO A 51 2.39 -2.47 -8.40
C PRO A 51 0.95 -2.99 -8.33
N SER A 52 0.38 -2.99 -7.15
CA SER A 52 -0.99 -3.47 -6.86
C SER A 52 -1.25 -4.95 -7.15
N ARG A 53 -0.21 -5.75 -7.39
CA ARG A 53 -0.36 -7.20 -7.62
C ARG A 53 -0.61 -7.96 -6.33
N PHE A 54 0.03 -7.53 -5.24
CA PHE A 54 -0.13 -8.11 -3.91
C PHE A 54 -0.62 -7.03 -2.93
N ASP A 55 -1.44 -7.47 -1.99
CA ASP A 55 -1.96 -6.64 -0.90
C ASP A 55 -1.09 -6.75 0.34
N LEU A 56 -0.47 -7.92 0.52
CA LEU A 56 0.37 -8.27 1.66
C LEU A 56 1.57 -9.08 1.19
N VAL A 57 2.74 -8.76 1.71
CA VAL A 57 3.98 -9.54 1.56
C VAL A 57 4.40 -10.04 2.93
N LEU A 58 4.47 -11.36 3.10
CA LEU A 58 5.06 -12.04 4.24
C LEU A 58 6.48 -12.44 3.84
N MET A 59 7.51 -11.87 4.47
CA MET A 59 8.88 -11.98 3.98
C MET A 59 9.85 -12.38 5.08
N ASP A 60 10.67 -13.42 4.83
CA ASP A 60 11.83 -13.65 5.69
C ASP A 60 12.93 -12.61 5.38
N ILE A 61 13.71 -12.27 6.40
CA ILE A 61 14.89 -11.43 6.25
C ILE A 61 16.09 -12.27 5.81
N MET A 62 16.22 -13.47 6.36
CA MET A 62 17.40 -14.33 6.18
C MET A 62 17.20 -15.24 4.95
N MET A 63 17.52 -14.72 3.77
CA MET A 63 17.44 -15.48 2.51
C MET A 63 18.75 -15.38 1.72
N PRO A 64 19.10 -16.41 0.91
CA PRO A 64 20.26 -16.38 0.04
C PRO A 64 20.13 -15.30 -1.04
N TYR A 65 21.25 -14.85 -1.58
CA TYR A 65 21.42 -13.86 -2.66
C TYR A 65 21.01 -12.44 -2.30
N MET A 66 19.85 -12.23 -1.71
CA MET A 66 19.33 -10.93 -1.28
C MET A 66 18.52 -11.10 0.00
N ASP A 67 18.93 -10.38 1.05
CA ASP A 67 18.16 -10.35 2.29
C ASP A 67 16.83 -9.61 2.12
N GLY A 68 15.85 -9.96 2.98
CA GLY A 68 14.49 -9.43 2.91
C GLY A 68 14.40 -7.92 3.16
N MET A 69 15.35 -7.34 3.90
CA MET A 69 15.40 -5.89 4.14
C MET A 69 15.74 -5.14 2.85
N ARG A 70 16.80 -5.57 2.14
CA ARG A 70 17.15 -5.01 0.83
C ARG A 70 16.04 -5.24 -0.20
N ALA A 71 15.37 -6.38 -0.14
CA ALA A 71 14.23 -6.64 -1.00
C ALA A 71 13.07 -5.67 -0.71
N ALA A 72 12.79 -5.41 0.57
CA ALA A 72 11.77 -4.45 0.98
C ALA A 72 12.12 -3.01 0.59
N GLU A 73 13.39 -2.60 0.70
CA GLU A 73 13.87 -1.29 0.22
C GLU A 73 13.58 -1.12 -1.28
N LYS A 74 13.97 -2.10 -2.10
CA LYS A 74 13.67 -2.08 -3.54
C LYS A 74 12.18 -2.14 -3.84
N LEU A 75 11.42 -2.92 -3.07
CA LEU A 75 9.98 -2.97 -3.19
C LEU A 75 9.35 -1.60 -2.94
N ARG A 76 9.83 -0.83 -1.96
CA ARG A 76 9.36 0.53 -1.67
C ARG A 76 9.65 1.54 -2.78
N GLU A 77 10.69 1.34 -3.58
CA GLU A 77 10.93 2.13 -4.78
C GLU A 77 9.83 1.92 -5.85
N ILE A 78 9.26 0.70 -5.89
CA ILE A 78 8.24 0.29 -6.88
C ILE A 78 6.83 0.52 -6.32
N ASP A 79 6.59 0.14 -5.06
CA ASP A 79 5.29 0.17 -4.40
C ASP A 79 5.42 0.62 -2.94
N SER A 80 4.95 1.83 -2.68
CA SER A 80 4.97 2.41 -1.32
C SER A 80 3.81 1.98 -0.44
N VAL A 81 2.80 1.25 -1.01
CA VAL A 81 1.50 0.99 -0.36
C VAL A 81 1.34 -0.45 0.11
N VAL A 82 1.93 -1.43 -0.59
CA VAL A 82 1.81 -2.85 -0.22
C VAL A 82 2.22 -3.08 1.24
N LEU A 83 1.41 -3.85 1.98
CA LEU A 83 1.74 -4.16 3.37
C LEU A 83 2.87 -5.19 3.43
N ILE A 84 3.82 -4.99 4.36
CA ILE A 84 4.93 -5.93 4.60
C ILE A 84 4.88 -6.38 6.05
N ILE A 85 4.90 -7.69 6.28
CA ILE A 85 5.14 -8.32 7.57
C ILE A 85 6.39 -9.18 7.44
N PHE A 86 7.40 -8.92 8.24
CA PHE A 86 8.58 -9.77 8.30
C PHE A 86 8.36 -10.96 9.23
N ILE A 87 8.82 -12.15 8.80
CA ILE A 87 8.78 -13.39 9.58
C ILE A 87 10.20 -13.93 9.66
N THR A 88 10.91 -13.72 10.79
CA THR A 88 12.35 -13.95 10.83
C THR A 88 12.85 -14.37 12.21
N ASN A 89 14.02 -15.00 12.24
CA ASN A 89 14.76 -15.30 13.47
C ASN A 89 15.41 -14.06 14.13
N MET A 90 15.57 -12.97 13.38
CA MET A 90 16.34 -11.81 13.83
C MET A 90 15.44 -10.76 14.49
N GLY A 91 15.45 -10.73 15.84
CA GLY A 91 14.71 -9.74 16.64
C GLY A 91 15.25 -8.31 16.57
N ASP A 92 16.54 -8.14 16.22
CA ASP A 92 17.23 -6.84 16.27
C ASP A 92 16.96 -5.96 15.03
N TYR A 93 16.33 -6.51 13.98
CA TYR A 93 15.99 -5.76 12.77
C TYR A 93 14.71 -4.91 12.88
N ALA A 94 14.01 -4.98 14.00
CA ALA A 94 12.79 -4.18 14.20
C ALA A 94 13.05 -2.66 14.07
N VAL A 95 14.24 -2.19 14.44
CA VAL A 95 14.64 -0.77 14.31
C VAL A 95 14.79 -0.36 12.84
N ARG A 96 15.36 -1.21 11.98
CA ARG A 96 15.53 -0.94 10.53
C ARG A 96 14.21 -1.09 9.74
N GLY A 97 13.23 -1.79 10.29
CA GLY A 97 11.93 -1.95 9.64
C GLY A 97 11.12 -0.66 9.53
N TYR A 98 11.45 0.38 10.30
CA TYR A 98 10.86 1.71 10.12
C TYR A 98 11.19 2.31 8.76
N ASP A 99 12.39 2.08 8.24
CA ASP A 99 12.83 2.64 6.96
C ASP A 99 12.02 2.09 5.78
N VAL A 100 11.59 0.82 5.86
CA VAL A 100 10.77 0.16 4.83
C VAL A 100 9.27 0.16 5.16
N LYS A 101 8.85 0.88 6.20
CA LYS A 101 7.45 0.95 6.64
C LYS A 101 6.82 -0.44 6.79
N ALA A 102 7.53 -1.35 7.46
CA ALA A 102 6.99 -2.66 7.77
C ALA A 102 5.83 -2.53 8.76
N MET A 103 4.73 -3.22 8.49
CA MET A 103 3.55 -3.20 9.35
C MET A 103 3.78 -3.95 10.66
N ALA A 104 4.52 -5.06 10.61
CA ALA A 104 4.80 -5.89 11.78
C ALA A 104 6.01 -6.81 11.54
N PHE A 105 6.49 -7.38 12.66
CA PHE A 105 7.50 -8.42 12.71
C PHE A 105 6.97 -9.62 13.49
N ILE A 106 7.15 -10.82 12.95
CA ILE A 106 6.86 -12.10 13.58
C ILE A 106 8.17 -12.83 13.80
N LYS A 107 8.45 -13.20 15.06
CA LYS A 107 9.67 -13.93 15.38
C LYS A 107 9.47 -15.42 15.13
N LYS A 108 10.43 -16.08 14.46
CA LYS A 108 10.52 -17.54 14.40
C LYS A 108 11.03 -18.11 15.74
N PRO A 109 10.54 -19.26 16.23
CA PRO A 109 9.50 -20.11 15.63
C PRO A 109 8.13 -19.44 15.69
N VAL A 110 7.40 -19.45 14.58
CA VAL A 110 6.11 -18.78 14.43
C VAL A 110 5.04 -19.52 15.24
N SER A 111 4.44 -18.86 16.21
CA SER A 111 3.22 -19.36 16.86
C SER A 111 1.98 -18.90 16.10
N TYR A 112 0.94 -19.73 16.05
CA TYR A 112 -0.31 -19.34 15.41
C TYR A 112 -0.91 -18.07 16.03
N ALA A 113 -0.86 -17.95 17.36
CA ALA A 113 -1.43 -16.80 18.07
C ALA A 113 -0.75 -15.47 17.67
N ASP A 114 0.59 -15.46 17.55
CA ASP A 114 1.32 -14.25 17.12
C ASP A 114 1.08 -13.95 15.65
N PHE A 115 1.03 -14.98 14.80
CA PHE A 115 0.66 -14.86 13.40
C PHE A 115 -0.76 -14.28 13.25
N GLU A 116 -1.76 -14.89 13.90
CA GLU A 116 -3.16 -14.50 13.82
C GLU A 116 -3.38 -13.03 14.21
N LEU A 117 -2.74 -12.58 15.30
CA LEU A 117 -2.86 -11.20 15.78
C LEU A 117 -2.38 -10.19 14.72
N LYS A 118 -1.23 -10.44 14.09
CA LYS A 118 -0.63 -9.53 13.13
C LYS A 118 -1.28 -9.64 11.75
N PHE A 119 -1.63 -10.86 11.35
CA PHE A 119 -2.32 -11.12 10.10
C PHE A 119 -3.75 -10.55 10.09
N SER A 120 -4.52 -10.70 11.17
CA SER A 120 -5.87 -10.13 11.27
C SER A 120 -5.83 -8.60 11.18
N ARG A 121 -4.81 -7.96 11.76
CA ARG A 121 -4.61 -6.52 11.62
C ARG A 121 -4.34 -6.14 10.15
N ALA A 122 -3.50 -6.90 9.44
CA ALA A 122 -3.23 -6.66 8.02
C ALA A 122 -4.49 -6.83 7.17
N VAL A 123 -5.24 -7.91 7.39
CA VAL A 123 -6.51 -8.16 6.70
C VAL A 123 -7.51 -7.03 6.96
N SER A 124 -7.60 -6.52 8.19
CA SER A 124 -8.47 -5.40 8.53
C SER A 124 -8.09 -4.12 7.78
N VAL A 125 -6.78 -3.80 7.71
CA VAL A 125 -6.29 -2.63 6.96
C VAL A 125 -6.60 -2.77 5.48
N ILE A 126 -6.29 -3.94 4.87
CA ILE A 126 -6.57 -4.21 3.46
C ILE A 126 -8.06 -4.05 3.17
N ARG A 127 -8.93 -4.63 4.00
CA ARG A 127 -10.38 -4.54 3.82
C ARG A 127 -10.91 -3.12 3.93
N THR A 128 -10.43 -2.36 4.90
CA THR A 128 -10.83 -0.95 5.04
C THR A 128 -10.45 -0.16 3.79
N THR A 129 -9.32 -0.50 3.17
CA THR A 129 -8.85 0.12 1.94
C THR A 129 -9.58 -0.43 0.70
N ASP A 130 -9.89 -1.74 0.68
CA ASP A 130 -10.62 -2.41 -0.43
C ASP A 130 -12.11 -2.05 -0.51
N VAL A 131 -12.74 -1.68 0.60
CA VAL A 131 -14.16 -1.25 0.60
C VAL A 131 -14.34 0.05 -0.18
N CYS A 132 -13.26 0.75 -0.50
CA CYS A 132 -13.31 2.00 -1.25
C CYS A 132 -13.02 1.83 -2.71
N ALA A 133 -14.08 1.50 -3.44
CA ALA A 133 -14.12 1.71 -4.87
C ALA A 133 -14.85 3.02 -5.17
N LEU A 134 -14.26 3.81 -6.06
CA LEU A 134 -14.97 4.92 -6.69
C LEU A 134 -15.55 4.45 -8.02
N ILE A 135 -16.81 4.79 -8.23
CA ILE A 135 -17.41 4.70 -9.56
C ILE A 135 -17.24 6.07 -10.21
N ILE A 136 -16.50 6.08 -11.32
CA ILE A 136 -16.19 7.29 -12.07
C ILE A 136 -16.99 7.25 -13.38
N PRO A 137 -17.91 8.19 -13.59
CA PRO A 137 -18.54 8.34 -14.90
C PRO A 137 -17.50 8.75 -15.95
N SER A 138 -17.35 7.98 -17.01
CA SER A 138 -16.43 8.26 -18.12
C SER A 138 -17.17 8.12 -19.45
N GLY A 139 -17.58 9.24 -20.02
CA GLY A 139 -18.43 9.26 -21.20
C GLY A 139 -19.81 8.60 -20.93
N LEU A 140 -20.13 7.54 -21.68
CA LEU A 140 -21.35 6.74 -21.51
C LEU A 140 -21.15 5.52 -20.59
N SER A 141 -19.95 5.34 -20.05
CA SER A 141 -19.59 4.19 -19.21
C SER A 141 -19.32 4.62 -17.78
N GLU A 142 -19.40 3.66 -16.85
CA GLU A 142 -18.95 3.81 -15.47
C GLU A 142 -17.72 2.94 -15.26
N VAL A 143 -16.64 3.55 -14.74
CA VAL A 143 -15.39 2.85 -14.44
C VAL A 143 -15.28 2.71 -12.93
N LYS A 144 -15.19 1.48 -12.44
CA LYS A 144 -14.88 1.19 -11.04
C LYS A 144 -13.37 1.19 -10.86
N ILE A 145 -12.87 2.04 -9.97
CA ILE A 145 -11.47 2.08 -9.56
C ILE A 145 -11.35 1.80 -8.06
N MET A 146 -10.25 1.19 -7.66
CA MET A 146 -9.91 1.07 -6.24
C MET A 146 -9.21 2.34 -5.78
N VAL A 147 -9.65 2.90 -4.65
CA VAL A 147 -9.06 4.15 -4.11
C VAL A 147 -7.59 3.99 -3.76
N ARG A 148 -7.17 2.78 -3.35
CA ARG A 148 -5.77 2.47 -3.06
C ARG A 148 -4.85 2.62 -4.28
N ASP A 149 -5.37 2.38 -5.50
CA ASP A 149 -4.59 2.44 -6.74
C ASP A 149 -4.55 3.85 -7.34
N LEU A 150 -5.31 4.80 -6.76
CA LEU A 150 -5.36 6.18 -7.20
C LEU A 150 -4.23 6.99 -6.56
N MET A 151 -3.28 7.48 -7.39
CA MET A 151 -2.14 8.28 -6.93
C MET A 151 -2.53 9.75 -6.71
N TYR A 152 -3.16 10.36 -7.70
CA TYR A 152 -3.62 11.74 -7.61
C TYR A 152 -4.71 12.03 -8.63
N VAL A 153 -5.43 13.13 -8.43
CA VAL A 153 -6.42 13.65 -9.38
C VAL A 153 -6.00 15.04 -9.80
N GLU A 154 -5.91 15.26 -11.10
CA GLU A 154 -5.69 16.56 -11.72
C GLU A 154 -7.01 17.11 -12.25
N VAL A 155 -7.25 18.42 -12.12
CA VAL A 155 -8.38 19.08 -12.79
C VAL A 155 -7.88 20.11 -13.79
N ARG A 156 -8.41 20.02 -15.02
CA ARG A 156 -8.26 21.03 -16.08
C ARG A 156 -9.65 21.44 -16.58
N GLY A 157 -10.03 22.67 -16.30
CA GLY A 157 -11.39 23.16 -16.58
C GLY A 157 -12.42 22.38 -15.77
N HIS A 158 -13.26 21.59 -16.44
CA HIS A 158 -14.30 20.75 -15.83
C HIS A 158 -14.01 19.25 -15.91
N ILE A 159 -12.80 18.87 -16.29
CA ILE A 159 -12.39 17.48 -16.44
C ILE A 159 -11.41 17.14 -15.32
N CYS A 160 -11.73 16.12 -14.55
CA CYS A 160 -10.84 15.48 -13.60
C CYS A 160 -10.19 14.27 -14.23
N SER A 161 -8.86 14.23 -14.25
CA SER A 161 -8.03 13.11 -14.70
C SER A 161 -7.55 12.36 -13.47
N PHE A 162 -7.96 11.11 -13.33
CA PHE A 162 -7.62 10.21 -12.22
C PHE A 162 -6.40 9.39 -12.64
N HIS A 163 -5.25 9.65 -12.03
CA HIS A 163 -3.96 9.01 -12.34
C HIS A 163 -3.76 7.79 -11.44
N MET A 164 -3.73 6.61 -12.04
CA MET A 164 -3.63 5.32 -11.35
C MET A 164 -2.17 4.86 -11.24
N SER A 165 -1.86 4.05 -10.24
CA SER A 165 -0.52 3.48 -10.01
C SER A 165 -0.04 2.54 -11.12
N ASP A 166 -0.96 1.97 -11.89
CA ASP A 166 -0.67 1.14 -13.06
C ASP A 166 -0.47 1.94 -14.36
N GLY A 167 -0.44 3.27 -14.28
CA GLY A 167 -0.25 4.18 -15.40
C GLY A 167 -1.52 4.54 -16.18
N ARG A 168 -2.66 3.94 -15.86
CA ARG A 168 -3.94 4.33 -16.49
C ARG A 168 -4.35 5.73 -16.05
N ILE A 169 -4.98 6.46 -16.94
CA ILE A 169 -5.63 7.75 -16.67
C ILE A 169 -7.10 7.63 -17.05
N ILE A 170 -7.99 7.96 -16.12
CA ILE A 170 -9.44 7.92 -16.33
C ILE A 170 -9.96 9.35 -16.23
N GLU A 171 -10.66 9.79 -17.24
CA GLU A 171 -11.20 11.15 -17.30
C GLU A 171 -12.69 11.16 -16.98
N SER A 172 -13.11 12.15 -16.19
CA SER A 172 -14.49 12.35 -15.82
C SER A 172 -14.83 13.83 -15.68
N ARG A 173 -16.03 14.19 -16.07
CA ARG A 173 -16.58 15.52 -15.83
C ARG A 173 -16.96 15.64 -14.36
N ASN A 174 -16.14 16.31 -13.56
CA ASN A 174 -16.33 16.47 -12.13
C ASN A 174 -15.61 17.72 -11.62
N THR A 175 -15.83 18.07 -10.35
CA THR A 175 -15.06 19.11 -9.67
C THR A 175 -14.10 18.45 -8.68
N LEU A 176 -12.89 19.02 -8.55
CA LEU A 176 -11.90 18.51 -7.62
C LEU A 176 -12.42 18.50 -6.17
N SER A 177 -13.22 19.49 -5.79
CA SER A 177 -13.83 19.58 -4.46
C SER A 177 -14.82 18.47 -4.18
N ALA A 178 -15.62 18.06 -5.18
CA ALA A 178 -16.56 16.95 -5.04
C ALA A 178 -15.82 15.61 -4.90
N VAL A 179 -14.72 15.43 -5.64
CA VAL A 179 -13.83 14.27 -5.52
C VAL A 179 -13.14 14.26 -4.17
N ALA A 180 -12.58 15.41 -3.73
CA ALA A 180 -11.91 15.56 -2.44
C ALA A 180 -12.84 15.17 -1.27
N LYS A 181 -14.11 15.59 -1.31
CA LYS A 181 -15.10 15.23 -0.30
C LYS A 181 -15.36 13.71 -0.22
N LYS A 182 -15.37 13.03 -1.37
CA LYS A 182 -15.52 11.57 -1.42
C LYS A 182 -14.29 10.83 -0.87
N LEU A 183 -13.13 11.46 -0.94
CA LEU A 183 -11.83 10.87 -0.59
C LEU A 183 -11.24 11.38 0.74
N GLU A 184 -11.97 12.22 1.51
CA GLU A 184 -11.44 12.87 2.72
C GLU A 184 -10.96 11.88 3.80
N ASN A 185 -11.60 10.69 3.89
CA ASN A 185 -11.27 9.66 4.88
C ASN A 185 -10.22 8.64 4.38
N TYR A 186 -9.69 8.83 3.16
CA TYR A 186 -8.81 7.85 2.50
C TYR A 186 -7.38 8.34 2.28
N GLY A 187 -6.97 9.32 3.07
CA GLY A 187 -5.59 9.81 3.01
C GLY A 187 -5.30 10.71 1.81
N PHE A 188 -6.32 11.45 1.32
CA PHE A 188 -6.14 12.42 0.25
C PHE A 188 -6.17 13.86 0.77
N ALA A 189 -5.31 14.71 0.21
CA ALA A 189 -5.26 16.14 0.50
C ALA A 189 -5.05 16.98 -0.76
N MET A 190 -5.66 18.15 -0.81
CA MET A 190 -5.47 19.11 -1.89
C MET A 190 -4.16 19.87 -1.70
N CYS A 191 -3.18 19.69 -2.58
CA CYS A 191 -1.94 20.49 -2.59
C CYS A 191 -2.08 21.79 -3.38
N SER A 192 -3.07 21.88 -4.28
CA SER A 192 -3.42 23.09 -5.02
C SER A 192 -4.90 23.11 -5.38
N SER A 193 -5.36 24.13 -6.12
CA SER A 193 -6.70 24.15 -6.72
C SER A 193 -6.86 23.12 -7.85
N SER A 194 -5.74 22.61 -8.37
CA SER A 194 -5.72 21.70 -9.53
C SER A 194 -5.35 20.28 -9.18
N TYR A 195 -4.83 20.01 -7.99
CA TYR A 195 -4.33 18.70 -7.60
C TYR A 195 -4.86 18.23 -6.25
N LEU A 196 -5.39 17.01 -6.21
CA LEU A 196 -5.73 16.23 -5.02
C LEU A 196 -4.81 15.00 -4.97
N VAL A 197 -4.05 14.85 -3.91
CA VAL A 197 -2.94 13.89 -3.80
C VAL A 197 -3.26 12.82 -2.76
N ASN A 198 -2.99 11.57 -3.09
CA ASN A 198 -2.98 10.46 -2.16
C ASN A 198 -1.67 10.47 -1.38
N MET A 199 -1.75 10.69 -0.07
CA MET A 199 -0.57 10.83 0.80
C MET A 199 0.25 9.54 0.92
N ASN A 200 -0.34 8.36 0.61
CA ASN A 200 0.39 7.10 0.56
C ASN A 200 1.45 7.05 -0.55
N TYR A 201 1.27 7.81 -1.64
CA TYR A 201 2.18 7.84 -2.78
C TYR A 201 3.18 8.99 -2.74
N ILE A 202 3.20 9.78 -1.67
CA ILE A 202 4.17 10.87 -1.51
C ILE A 202 5.55 10.27 -1.20
N LYS A 203 6.51 10.51 -2.10
CA LYS A 203 7.92 10.15 -1.94
C LYS A 203 8.75 11.27 -1.29
N LEU A 204 8.46 12.52 -1.66
CA LEU A 204 9.22 13.69 -1.20
C LEU A 204 8.32 14.93 -1.23
N ILE A 205 8.50 15.81 -0.25
CA ILE A 205 7.98 17.18 -0.28
C ILE A 205 9.18 18.11 -0.18
N ASP A 206 9.41 18.89 -1.24
CA ASP A 206 10.52 19.85 -1.29
C ASP A 206 10.02 21.25 -1.71
N GLY A 207 10.30 22.22 -0.86
CA GLY A 207 9.99 23.62 -1.16
C GLY A 207 8.51 23.84 -1.50
N GLY A 208 8.23 24.03 -2.77
CA GLY A 208 6.90 24.30 -3.33
C GLY A 208 6.30 23.12 -4.11
N THR A 209 6.91 21.94 -4.05
CA THR A 209 6.50 20.78 -4.84
C THR A 209 6.31 19.55 -3.97
N VAL A 210 5.54 18.58 -4.47
CA VAL A 210 5.37 17.25 -3.89
C VAL A 210 5.58 16.21 -4.98
N LEU A 211 6.45 15.23 -4.73
CA LEU A 211 6.70 14.10 -5.61
C LEU A 211 5.74 12.97 -5.24
N VAL A 212 4.84 12.63 -6.17
CA VAL A 212 3.82 11.58 -6.03
C VAL A 212 4.07 10.50 -7.08
N GLY A 213 4.50 9.31 -6.62
CA GLY A 213 5.11 8.36 -7.54
C GLY A 213 6.31 9.00 -8.23
N ASP A 214 6.27 9.13 -9.56
CA ASP A 214 7.31 9.77 -10.36
C ASP A 214 6.89 11.16 -10.90
N ASN A 215 5.78 11.70 -10.38
CA ASN A 215 5.22 12.97 -10.86
C ASN A 215 5.44 14.09 -9.84
N GLU A 216 6.06 15.17 -10.28
CA GLU A 216 6.26 16.37 -9.48
C GLU A 216 5.07 17.31 -9.64
N LEU A 217 4.37 17.59 -8.53
CA LEU A 217 3.17 18.43 -8.49
C LEU A 217 3.41 19.70 -7.68
N MET A 218 2.90 20.82 -8.17
CA MET A 218 3.04 22.12 -7.49
C MET A 218 2.11 22.25 -6.28
N ILE A 219 2.68 22.63 -5.14
CA ILE A 219 1.93 23.02 -3.94
C ILE A 219 1.66 24.53 -4.00
N SER A 220 0.40 24.92 -4.09
CA SER A 220 0.07 26.35 -4.10
C SER A 220 0.30 27.01 -2.73
N ARG A 221 0.72 28.28 -2.72
CA ARG A 221 0.96 29.03 -1.49
C ARG A 221 -0.25 29.03 -0.55
N LEU A 222 -1.46 29.15 -1.12
CA LEU A 222 -2.71 29.18 -0.36
C LEU A 222 -3.05 27.82 0.30
N LYS A 223 -2.68 26.72 -0.32
CA LYS A 223 -2.99 25.36 0.20
C LYS A 223 -1.87 24.78 1.04
N ARG A 224 -0.64 25.33 0.99
CA ARG A 224 0.55 24.74 1.62
C ARG A 224 0.36 24.43 3.11
N LYS A 225 -0.15 25.40 3.89
CA LYS A 225 -0.33 25.23 5.35
C LYS A 225 -1.30 24.08 5.64
N ALA A 226 -2.46 24.06 4.99
CA ALA A 226 -3.46 23.02 5.17
C ALA A 226 -2.97 21.65 4.68
N PHE A 227 -2.27 21.61 3.54
CA PHE A 227 -1.69 20.39 2.99
C PHE A 227 -0.65 19.77 3.94
N MET A 228 0.29 20.58 4.46
CA MET A 228 1.31 20.11 5.41
C MET A 228 0.70 19.64 6.73
N GLN A 229 -0.35 20.32 7.21
CA GLN A 229 -1.08 19.88 8.40
C GLN A 229 -1.73 18.50 8.16
N SER A 230 -2.46 18.33 7.05
CA SER A 230 -3.09 17.06 6.70
C SER A 230 -2.05 15.94 6.55
N PHE A 231 -0.90 16.24 5.95
CA PHE A 231 0.19 15.27 5.80
C PHE A 231 0.76 14.83 7.15
N ASN A 232 1.03 15.78 8.06
CA ASN A 232 1.55 15.47 9.40
C ASN A 232 0.55 14.65 10.24
N GLU A 233 -0.75 15.01 10.18
CA GLU A 233 -1.81 14.26 10.85
C GLU A 233 -1.92 12.83 10.30
N TRP A 234 -1.83 12.68 8.98
CA TRP A 234 -1.85 11.39 8.32
C TRP A 234 -0.60 10.56 8.68
N ALA A 235 0.60 11.15 8.64
CA ALA A 235 1.86 10.49 9.01
C ALA A 235 1.84 9.99 10.46
N SER A 236 1.32 10.80 11.39
CA SER A 236 1.18 10.42 12.81
C SER A 236 0.23 9.24 13.01
N ARG A 237 -0.87 9.15 12.24
CA ARG A 237 -1.81 8.02 12.29
C ARG A 237 -1.24 6.75 11.67
N SER A 238 -0.38 6.91 10.66
CA SER A 238 0.24 5.80 9.92
C SER A 238 1.51 5.26 10.60
N GLY A 239 1.88 5.79 11.78
CA GLY A 239 3.07 5.35 12.52
C GLY A 239 4.39 5.83 11.91
N MET A 240 4.36 6.91 11.14
CA MET A 240 5.51 7.52 10.45
C MET A 240 6.11 8.67 11.28
N ASN A 241 6.34 8.47 12.59
CA ASN A 241 7.10 9.40 13.44
C ASN A 241 8.47 8.83 13.73
#